data_c4058d0621048b781767007188bbed01
#
_entry.id   c4058d0621048b781767007188bbed01
#
_cell.length_a   1.000
_cell.length_b   1.000
_cell.length_c   1.000
_cell.angle_alpha   90.00
_cell.angle_beta   90.00
_cell.angle_gamma   90.00
#
_symmetry.space_group_name_H-M   'P 1'
#
loop_
_entity.id
_entity.type
_entity.pdbx_description
1 polymer ?
#
loop_
_entity_poly.entity_id
_entity_poly.type
_entity_poly.pdbx_seq_one_letter_code
_entity_poly.pdbx_strand_id
1 'polypeptide(L)'
;MSKVLMKGNEAIAEAAIRAGCLNYFAYPITPQTEVAEYLSKRLTEVGGVFLQGESEVAVSYMIFGASACGERVFTTSSSPGVSLMSEGISYITAAQCPACLLYTSPSPRDHLLHLV
;
A
#
# COMPACT_ATOMS: atom_id res chain seq x y z
N MET A 1 4.43 26.26 -1.81
CA MET A 1 4.89 24.88 -1.56
C MET A 1 6.29 24.69 -2.09
N SER A 2 7.16 24.15 -1.28
CA SER A 2 8.52 23.84 -1.72
C SER A 2 8.55 22.52 -2.48
N LYS A 3 9.43 22.45 -3.46
CA LYS A 3 9.67 21.21 -4.19
C LYS A 3 10.80 20.44 -3.50
N VAL A 4 10.66 19.13 -3.42
CA VAL A 4 11.63 18.26 -2.79
C VAL A 4 12.01 17.15 -3.76
N LEU A 5 13.28 16.86 -3.85
CA LEU A 5 13.76 15.73 -4.65
C LEU A 5 13.72 14.48 -3.78
N MET A 6 12.99 13.45 -4.23
CA MET A 6 12.89 12.20 -3.49
C MET A 6 12.64 11.04 -4.44
N LYS A 7 12.89 9.83 -3.94
CA LYS A 7 12.63 8.61 -4.72
C LYS A 7 11.14 8.44 -4.95
N GLY A 8 10.77 7.76 -6.04
CA GLY A 8 9.37 7.52 -6.36
C GLY A 8 8.59 6.83 -5.25
N ASN A 9 9.18 5.80 -4.63
CA ASN A 9 8.52 5.10 -3.53
C ASN A 9 8.28 6.01 -2.33
N GLU A 10 9.23 6.87 -2.03
CA GLU A 10 9.08 7.83 -0.94
C GLU A 10 8.01 8.88 -1.27
N ALA A 11 7.97 9.29 -2.53
CA ALA A 11 6.96 10.27 -2.99
C ALA A 11 5.56 9.69 -2.87
N ILE A 12 5.36 8.42 -3.22
CA ILE A 12 4.08 7.73 -3.08
C ILE A 12 3.66 7.72 -1.61
N ALA A 13 4.58 7.36 -0.73
CA ALA A 13 4.31 7.30 0.70
C ALA A 13 3.92 8.67 1.27
N GLU A 14 4.68 9.69 0.92
CA GLU A 14 4.39 11.04 1.42
C GLU A 14 3.07 11.57 0.85
N ALA A 15 2.76 11.25 -0.40
CA ALA A 15 1.51 11.66 -1.01
C ALA A 15 0.31 11.05 -0.28
N ALA A 16 0.41 9.79 0.15
CA ALA A 16 -0.65 9.14 0.91
C ALA A 16 -0.87 9.84 2.25
N ILE A 17 0.21 10.22 2.92
CA ILE A 17 0.12 10.96 4.20
C ILE A 17 -0.58 12.30 3.98
N ARG A 18 -0.19 13.03 2.95
CA ARG A 18 -0.77 14.34 2.65
C ARG A 18 -2.21 14.26 2.20
N ALA A 19 -2.61 13.11 1.67
CA ALA A 19 -4.01 12.86 1.32
C ALA A 19 -4.85 12.46 2.53
N GLY A 20 -4.25 12.36 3.70
CA GLY A 20 -4.96 12.03 4.94
C GLY A 20 -5.09 10.54 5.21
N CYS A 21 -4.38 9.69 4.46
CA CYS A 21 -4.39 8.25 4.69
C CYS A 21 -3.26 7.90 5.65
N LEU A 22 -3.56 7.80 6.92
CA LEU A 22 -2.56 7.64 7.97
C LEU A 22 -2.45 6.23 8.53
N ASN A 23 -3.12 5.27 7.92
CA ASN A 23 -3.06 3.87 8.34
C ASN A 23 -2.45 3.03 7.22
N TYR A 24 -1.34 2.38 7.50
CA TYR A 24 -0.62 1.60 6.52
C TYR A 24 -0.26 0.25 7.12
N PHE A 25 -0.72 -0.82 6.48
CA PHE A 25 -0.41 -2.18 6.87
C PHE A 25 0.21 -2.89 5.68
N ALA A 26 1.35 -3.51 5.88
CA ALA A 26 2.03 -4.13 4.76
C ALA A 26 2.94 -5.28 5.18
N TYR A 27 3.28 -6.12 4.22
CA TYR A 27 4.31 -7.12 4.33
C TYR A 27 5.43 -6.76 3.36
N PRO A 28 6.69 -6.80 3.79
CA PRO A 28 7.82 -6.34 2.94
C PRO A 28 7.97 -7.17 1.67
N ILE A 29 8.14 -6.49 0.57
CA ILE A 29 8.42 -7.13 -0.72
C ILE A 29 9.15 -6.13 -1.62
N THR A 30 10.18 -6.58 -2.35
CA THR A 30 10.85 -5.73 -3.33
C THR A 30 10.00 -5.66 -4.60
N PRO A 31 10.03 -4.57 -5.34
CA PRO A 31 10.90 -3.39 -5.20
C PRO A 31 10.31 -2.25 -4.36
N GLN A 32 9.26 -2.47 -3.60
CA GLN A 32 8.60 -1.37 -2.91
C GLN A 32 8.90 -1.31 -1.40
N THR A 33 9.95 -1.97 -0.95
CA THR A 33 10.36 -1.98 0.47
C THR A 33 10.56 -0.57 1.03
N GLU A 34 11.03 0.36 0.19
CA GLU A 34 11.29 1.74 0.60
C GLU A 34 10.02 2.47 1.04
N VAL A 35 8.86 2.07 0.55
CA VAL A 35 7.59 2.65 0.99
C VAL A 35 7.39 2.35 2.48
N ALA A 36 7.59 1.08 2.87
CA ALA A 36 7.44 0.67 4.26
C ALA A 36 8.48 1.35 5.16
N GLU A 37 9.73 1.43 4.69
CA GLU A 37 10.79 2.10 5.46
C GLU A 37 10.45 3.56 5.71
N TYR A 38 10.01 4.26 4.69
CA TYR A 38 9.66 5.67 4.81
C TYR A 38 8.47 5.85 5.76
N LEU A 39 7.44 5.04 5.61
CA LEU A 39 6.22 5.17 6.40
C LEU A 39 6.42 4.74 7.85
N SER A 40 7.32 3.82 8.13
CA SER A 40 7.60 3.40 9.51
C SER A 40 8.05 4.58 10.36
N LYS A 41 8.74 5.53 9.74
CA LYS A 41 9.20 6.75 10.42
C LYS A 41 8.14 7.85 10.37
N ARG A 42 7.63 8.14 9.18
CA ARG A 42 6.73 9.29 9.00
C ARG A 42 5.38 9.13 9.68
N LEU A 43 4.81 7.93 9.64
CA LEU A 43 3.51 7.73 10.30
C LEU A 43 3.60 7.92 11.81
N THR A 44 4.71 7.51 12.41
CA THR A 44 4.93 7.76 13.82
C THR A 44 4.97 9.27 14.11
N GLU A 45 5.61 10.04 13.23
CA GLU A 45 5.72 11.50 13.39
C GLU A 45 4.38 12.21 13.28
N VAL A 46 3.47 11.72 12.45
CA VAL A 46 2.19 12.39 12.20
C VAL A 46 1.02 11.76 12.96
N GLY A 47 1.29 10.82 13.85
CA GLY A 47 0.25 10.20 14.65
C GLY A 47 -0.55 9.14 13.93
N GLY A 48 -0.02 8.60 12.85
CA GLY A 48 -0.66 7.51 12.11
C GLY A 48 -0.31 6.14 12.67
N VAL A 49 -0.79 5.10 11.99
CA VAL A 49 -0.55 3.71 12.38
C VAL A 49 0.23 2.99 11.28
N PHE A 50 1.33 2.38 11.67
CA PHE A 50 2.13 1.52 10.80
C PHE A 50 2.17 0.13 11.43
N LEU A 51 1.72 -0.87 10.68
CA LEU A 51 1.81 -2.25 11.13
C LEU A 51 2.35 -3.13 10.01
N GLN A 52 3.29 -3.98 10.37
CA GLN A 52 3.78 -4.99 9.46
C GLN A 52 3.05 -6.29 9.74
N GLY A 53 2.35 -6.81 8.73
CA GLY A 53 1.66 -8.09 8.86
C GLY A 53 2.65 -9.24 8.75
N GLU A 54 2.23 -10.41 9.16
CA GLU A 54 3.06 -11.63 9.09
C GLU A 54 3.06 -12.25 7.69
N SER A 55 2.16 -11.80 6.82
CA SER A 55 2.05 -12.26 5.44
C SER A 55 1.14 -11.33 4.67
N GLU A 56 1.17 -11.41 3.35
CA GLU A 56 0.25 -10.64 2.50
C GLU A 56 -1.20 -11.04 2.76
N VAL A 57 -1.45 -12.30 3.04
CA VAL A 57 -2.80 -12.76 3.36
C VAL A 57 -3.29 -12.06 4.64
N ALA A 58 -2.47 -12.03 5.67
CA ALA A 58 -2.82 -11.35 6.92
C ALA A 58 -3.08 -9.87 6.69
N VAL A 59 -2.24 -9.22 5.88
CA VAL A 59 -2.39 -7.79 5.58
C VAL A 59 -3.73 -7.52 4.90
N SER A 60 -4.16 -8.36 3.98
CA SER A 60 -5.43 -8.15 3.29
C SER A 60 -6.61 -8.15 4.26
N TYR A 61 -6.57 -9.00 5.27
CA TYR A 61 -7.63 -9.03 6.28
C TYR A 61 -7.51 -7.89 7.29
N MET A 62 -6.30 -7.45 7.59
CA MET A 62 -6.10 -6.26 8.43
C MET A 62 -6.70 -5.03 7.77
N ILE A 63 -6.47 -4.88 6.46
CA ILE A 63 -7.03 -3.77 5.69
C ILE A 63 -8.56 -3.86 5.67
N PHE A 64 -9.10 -5.05 5.51
CA PHE A 64 -10.53 -5.27 5.53
C PHE A 64 -11.12 -4.78 6.86
N GLY A 65 -10.54 -5.21 7.97
CA GLY A 65 -11.02 -4.80 9.29
C GLY A 65 -10.96 -3.29 9.51
N ALA A 66 -9.84 -2.67 9.17
CA ALA A 66 -9.67 -1.23 9.35
C ALA A 66 -10.64 -0.43 8.49
N SER A 67 -10.81 -0.82 7.22
CA SER A 67 -11.73 -0.11 6.33
C SER A 67 -13.18 -0.29 6.76
N ALA A 68 -13.52 -1.47 7.28
CA ALA A 68 -14.87 -1.72 7.81
C ALA A 68 -15.18 -0.83 9.00
N CYS A 69 -14.17 -0.43 9.75
CA CYS A 69 -14.33 0.49 10.88
C CYS A 69 -14.38 1.97 10.46
N GLY A 70 -14.32 2.24 9.17
CA GLY A 70 -14.39 3.60 8.66
C GLY A 70 -13.06 4.31 8.55
N GLU A 71 -11.94 3.62 8.78
CA GLU A 71 -10.61 4.21 8.69
C GLU A 71 -10.11 4.19 7.24
N ARG A 72 -9.39 5.24 6.87
CA ARG A 72 -8.70 5.26 5.58
C ARG A 72 -7.40 4.48 5.73
N VAL A 73 -7.30 3.40 4.97
CA VAL A 73 -6.17 2.48 5.09
C VAL A 73 -5.65 2.12 3.70
N PHE A 74 -4.35 1.88 3.61
CA PHE A 74 -3.77 1.42 2.36
C PHE A 74 -2.64 0.45 2.61
N THR A 75 -2.29 -0.27 1.55
CA THR A 75 -1.12 -1.11 1.51
C THR A 75 -0.44 -0.99 0.16
N THR A 76 0.79 -1.46 0.10
CA THR A 76 1.55 -1.53 -1.14
C THR A 76 2.11 -2.93 -1.29
N SER A 77 2.25 -3.40 -2.52
CA SER A 77 2.78 -4.73 -2.79
C SER A 77 3.27 -4.83 -4.22
N SER A 78 3.74 -6.00 -4.59
CA SER A 78 4.12 -6.31 -5.96
C SER A 78 3.60 -7.69 -6.33
N SER A 79 3.83 -8.13 -7.56
CA SER A 79 3.14 -9.25 -8.21
C SER A 79 2.74 -10.44 -7.33
N PRO A 80 3.65 -11.17 -6.69
CA PRO A 80 3.21 -12.33 -5.91
C PRO A 80 2.41 -11.94 -4.68
N GLY A 81 2.72 -10.78 -4.08
CA GLY A 81 1.98 -10.30 -2.92
C GLY A 81 0.55 -9.94 -3.27
N VAL A 82 0.34 -9.31 -4.43
CA VAL A 82 -1.01 -8.98 -4.88
C VAL A 82 -1.83 -10.25 -5.10
N SER A 83 -1.23 -11.27 -5.68
CA SER A 83 -1.90 -12.56 -5.89
C SER A 83 -2.32 -13.19 -4.56
N LEU A 84 -1.47 -13.11 -3.55
CA LEU A 84 -1.76 -13.67 -2.24
C LEU A 84 -2.89 -12.92 -1.53
N MET A 85 -3.13 -11.66 -1.89
CA MET A 85 -4.19 -10.85 -1.30
C MET A 85 -5.55 -11.04 -1.98
N SER A 86 -5.63 -11.84 -3.03
CA SER A 86 -6.84 -11.96 -3.85
C SER A 86 -8.09 -12.29 -3.05
N GLU A 87 -8.01 -13.21 -2.11
CA GLU A 87 -9.14 -13.59 -1.29
C GLU A 87 -9.64 -12.43 -0.43
N GLY A 88 -8.72 -11.77 0.27
CA GLY A 88 -9.07 -10.61 1.09
C GLY A 88 -9.66 -9.48 0.29
N ILE A 89 -9.09 -9.22 -0.89
CA ILE A 89 -9.61 -8.20 -1.81
C ILE A 89 -11.04 -8.54 -2.22
N SER A 90 -11.34 -9.82 -2.45
CA SER A 90 -12.69 -10.24 -2.80
C SER A 90 -13.69 -9.92 -1.69
N TYR A 91 -13.31 -10.13 -0.43
CA TYR A 91 -14.16 -9.79 0.69
C TYR A 91 -14.34 -8.28 0.85
N ILE A 92 -13.27 -7.52 0.67
CA ILE A 92 -13.33 -6.06 0.73
C ILE A 92 -14.29 -5.54 -0.33
N THR A 93 -14.20 -6.08 -1.54
CA THR A 93 -15.06 -5.68 -2.64
C THR A 93 -16.52 -6.05 -2.37
N ALA A 94 -16.76 -7.26 -1.89
CA ALA A 94 -18.12 -7.72 -1.61
C ALA A 94 -18.78 -6.90 -0.50
N ALA A 95 -18.01 -6.50 0.50
CA ALA A 95 -18.51 -5.68 1.60
C ALA A 95 -18.54 -4.19 1.28
N GLN A 96 -18.05 -3.79 0.10
CA GLN A 96 -17.97 -2.40 -0.32
C GLN A 96 -17.18 -1.51 0.66
N CYS A 97 -16.12 -2.07 1.24
CA CYS A 97 -15.27 -1.32 2.15
C CYS A 97 -14.23 -0.52 1.35
N PRO A 98 -14.04 0.76 1.65
CA PRO A 98 -13.04 1.57 0.94
C PRO A 98 -11.63 1.26 1.46
N ALA A 99 -10.80 0.71 0.59
CA ALA A 99 -9.41 0.46 0.89
C ALA A 99 -8.59 0.70 -0.37
N CYS A 100 -7.29 0.94 -0.21
CA CYS A 100 -6.42 1.22 -1.34
C CYS A 100 -5.27 0.23 -1.37
N LEU A 101 -5.04 -0.35 -2.53
CA LEU A 101 -3.89 -1.20 -2.78
C LEU A 101 -3.09 -0.57 -3.92
N LEU A 102 -1.87 -0.15 -3.61
CA LEU A 102 -0.95 0.37 -4.61
C LEU A 102 0.05 -0.71 -4.96
N TYR A 103 0.21 -0.97 -6.23
CA TYR A 103 1.21 -1.92 -6.68
C TYR A 103 1.95 -1.38 -7.89
N THR A 104 3.24 -1.65 -7.92
CA THR A 104 4.09 -1.21 -9.01
C THR A 104 5.00 -2.38 -9.36
N SER A 105 4.60 -3.17 -10.31
CA SER A 105 5.42 -4.27 -10.76
C SER A 105 5.34 -4.29 -12.27
N PRO A 106 6.40 -3.86 -12.96
CA PRO A 106 6.39 -3.92 -14.41
C PRO A 106 6.26 -5.37 -14.86
N SER A 107 5.35 -5.63 -15.77
CA SER A 107 5.15 -6.94 -16.35
C SER A 107 5.68 -6.94 -17.79
N PRO A 108 5.94 -8.12 -18.36
CA PRO A 108 6.29 -8.18 -19.78
C PRO A 108 5.23 -7.53 -20.67
N ARG A 109 3.99 -7.54 -20.22
CA ARG A 109 2.90 -6.91 -20.96
C ARG A 109 3.06 -5.39 -21.01
N ASP A 110 3.56 -4.78 -19.94
CA ASP A 110 3.81 -3.35 -19.93
C ASP A 110 4.88 -2.98 -20.94
N HIS A 111 5.94 -3.79 -21.06
CA HIS A 111 6.96 -3.57 -22.06
C HIS A 111 6.40 -3.65 -23.47
N LEU A 112 5.48 -4.58 -23.72
CA LEU A 112 4.86 -4.71 -25.03
C LEU A 112 4.04 -3.46 -25.37
N LEU A 113 3.39 -2.88 -24.40
CA LEU A 113 2.63 -1.64 -24.59
C LEU A 113 3.54 -0.47 -24.94
N HIS A 114 4.75 -0.46 -24.39
CA HIS A 114 5.71 0.59 -24.69
C HIS A 114 6.32 0.45 -26.08
N LEU A 115 6.33 -0.74 -26.63
CA LEU A 115 6.88 -0.98 -27.96
C LEU A 115 5.88 -0.64 -29.07
N VAL A 116 4.64 -0.50 -28.73
CA VAL A 116 3.58 -0.14 -29.66
C VAL A 116 3.36 1.36 -29.71
#